data_f8ffa1fa62e0d4518edb5db38aea3143
#
_entry.id   f8ffa1fa62e0d4518edb5db38aea3143
#
_cell.length_a   1.000
_cell.length_b   1.000
_cell.length_c   1.000
_cell.angle_alpha   90.00
_cell.angle_beta   90.00
_cell.angle_gamma   90.00
#
_symmetry.space_group_name_H-M   'P 1'
#
loop_
_entity.id
_entity.type
_entity.pdbx_description
1 polymer ?
#
loop_
_entity_poly.entity_id
_entity_poly.type
_entity_poly.pdbx_seq_one_letter_code
_entity_poly.pdbx_strand_id
1 'polypeptide(L)'
;EATGVIRVEDIGPGSQFDFDNGDPITIEAWLNPDKDIRAGATMYILGKGRTQNRGQQPHNQNYGLRIFRSGNSVHLSFLFRSRTVGAHKSAWHRWDSSEGFPLGSGWHHIAVTYLFGKPESIRGYIDGGRIKGGWNPDYAGATTQPPIVDDDEIWVGSSMGRGTSVGFRGQMDEVALYRRILSEEQLTQRYPIEPYVPKFVEGTLKPGQVRMEIVEALSRTSSWPRRFGKPAISYDEDVFGFFQVPEKYSDSGVREAWSNPFLLRAAAKINLPKGEHEWLLRVRGKGRLWLDGKVIAEINYGNFSGGAHNDVRESVIAEGKDLRYLGPGDREQLVKVTGEGRDHLVVLEMITGNGRVRTTLGETSLSARNKDGGFTLLSPGKRTVPLTDQSWEPYRRERMSYHHKLNRTRRVALRESEADYWTGRHASAREAITKKKPLRHKSIDAFLEASWAKANAAAAKTAGGIGFTQKIRPILGERCYRCHDKKSKGGLRLSSREAALEGGESETAAIIPGKPGESLLLKMIHPQAGDDIMPPKGKPLSQTERELITQWIREGASYSESGKIVPTDKTQDLEFLRRVTLDTVGVVPSQTEIAVFLKSPAMDRR
;
A
#
# COMPACT_ATOMS: atom_id res chain seq x y z
N GLU A 1 1.95 -15.14 16.52
CA GLU A 1 1.60 -16.56 16.36
C GLU A 1 0.08 -16.67 16.18
N ALA A 2 -0.37 -17.19 15.04
CA ALA A 2 -1.78 -17.44 14.80
C ALA A 2 -2.19 -18.67 15.61
N THR A 3 -2.68 -18.47 16.82
CA THR A 3 -3.10 -19.54 17.72
C THR A 3 -4.58 -19.90 17.61
N GLY A 4 -5.34 -19.24 16.72
CA GLY A 4 -6.80 -19.39 16.64
C GLY A 4 -7.30 -19.84 15.26
N VAL A 5 -7.18 -21.13 14.93
CA VAL A 5 -7.92 -21.71 13.79
C VAL A 5 -9.13 -22.46 14.36
N ILE A 6 -10.34 -22.09 13.89
CA ILE A 6 -11.56 -22.86 14.18
C ILE A 6 -11.69 -23.92 13.11
N ARG A 7 -11.86 -25.18 13.53
CA ARG A 7 -12.04 -26.34 12.65
C ARG A 7 -13.46 -26.83 12.78
N VAL A 8 -14.09 -27.12 11.66
CA VAL A 8 -15.41 -27.72 11.58
C VAL A 8 -15.28 -29.01 10.79
N GLU A 9 -15.55 -30.12 11.45
CA GLU A 9 -15.52 -31.44 10.80
C GLU A 9 -16.58 -31.53 9.71
N ASP A 10 -16.23 -32.17 8.61
CA ASP A 10 -17.19 -32.57 7.60
C ASP A 10 -17.78 -33.94 8.00
N ILE A 11 -19.09 -34.03 7.95
CA ILE A 11 -19.82 -35.26 8.31
C ILE A 11 -19.81 -36.34 7.21
N GLY A 12 -19.11 -36.09 6.10
CA GLY A 12 -19.00 -37.02 4.97
C GLY A 12 -19.87 -36.64 3.76
N PRO A 13 -20.01 -37.54 2.80
CA PRO A 13 -20.65 -37.25 1.52
C PRO A 13 -22.05 -36.68 1.66
N GLY A 14 -22.30 -35.56 0.96
CA GLY A 14 -23.56 -34.83 1.01
C GLY A 14 -23.70 -33.88 2.20
N SER A 15 -22.58 -33.55 2.83
CA SER A 15 -22.51 -32.53 3.87
C SER A 15 -23.12 -31.20 3.41
N GLN A 16 -23.73 -30.47 4.35
CA GLN A 16 -24.18 -29.10 4.09
C GLN A 16 -23.05 -28.14 3.70
N PHE A 17 -21.81 -28.55 3.89
CA PHE A 17 -20.62 -27.79 3.55
C PHE A 17 -20.06 -28.14 2.17
N ASP A 18 -20.62 -29.13 1.48
CA ASP A 18 -20.24 -29.48 0.12
C ASP A 18 -20.96 -28.58 -0.89
N PHE A 19 -20.22 -27.96 -1.78
CA PHE A 19 -20.76 -27.15 -2.86
C PHE A 19 -20.33 -27.72 -4.21
N ASP A 20 -21.30 -27.90 -5.09
CA ASP A 20 -21.09 -28.39 -6.46
C ASP A 20 -21.77 -27.44 -7.46
N ASN A 21 -21.67 -27.72 -8.76
CA ASN A 21 -22.31 -26.91 -9.80
C ASN A 21 -23.82 -26.76 -9.55
N GLY A 22 -24.30 -25.51 -9.64
CA GLY A 22 -25.68 -25.16 -9.33
C GLY A 22 -25.90 -24.73 -7.89
N ASP A 23 -24.93 -24.95 -7.00
CA ASP A 23 -25.03 -24.50 -5.61
C ASP A 23 -24.67 -23.03 -5.46
N PRO A 24 -25.54 -22.24 -4.82
CA PRO A 24 -25.24 -20.86 -4.46
C PRO A 24 -24.45 -20.79 -3.14
N ILE A 25 -23.39 -20.01 -3.11
CA ILE A 25 -22.62 -19.74 -1.91
C ILE A 25 -22.55 -18.24 -1.59
N THR A 26 -22.67 -17.90 -0.33
CA THR A 26 -22.25 -16.60 0.22
C THR A 26 -21.36 -16.84 1.40
N ILE A 27 -20.20 -16.20 1.43
CA ILE A 27 -19.29 -16.12 2.57
C ILE A 27 -19.17 -14.67 2.99
N GLU A 28 -19.40 -14.37 4.26
CA GLU A 28 -19.22 -13.03 4.83
C GLU A 28 -18.44 -13.08 6.14
N ALA A 29 -17.79 -11.98 6.49
CA ALA A 29 -17.06 -11.80 7.74
C ALA A 29 -16.83 -10.31 8.05
N TRP A 30 -16.63 -9.99 9.32
CA TRP A 30 -16.02 -8.75 9.75
C TRP A 30 -14.53 -8.96 9.98
N LEU A 31 -13.70 -8.06 9.44
CA LEU A 31 -12.24 -8.16 9.48
C LEU A 31 -11.61 -6.86 9.94
N ASN A 32 -10.62 -6.97 10.83
CA ASN A 32 -9.69 -5.91 11.19
C ASN A 32 -8.26 -6.46 11.09
N PRO A 33 -7.68 -6.47 9.88
CA PRO A 33 -6.34 -7.02 9.66
C PRO A 33 -5.25 -6.19 10.34
N ASP A 34 -4.18 -6.85 10.82
CA ASP A 34 -3.02 -6.19 11.41
C ASP A 34 -2.37 -5.21 10.42
N LYS A 35 -1.83 -4.10 10.93
CA LYS A 35 -1.18 -3.07 10.12
C LYS A 35 0.16 -3.51 9.52
N ASP A 36 0.81 -4.48 10.12
CA ASP A 36 2.13 -4.97 9.76
C ASP A 36 2.11 -6.18 8.81
N ILE A 37 0.95 -6.50 8.20
CA ILE A 37 0.85 -7.52 7.17
C ILE A 37 1.85 -7.20 6.06
N ARG A 38 2.68 -8.19 5.71
CA ARG A 38 3.70 -8.06 4.67
C ARG A 38 3.08 -7.78 3.29
N ALA A 39 3.74 -6.97 2.47
CA ALA A 39 3.32 -6.75 1.08
C ALA A 39 3.28 -8.07 0.30
N GLY A 40 2.20 -8.31 -0.45
CA GLY A 40 1.98 -9.55 -1.18
C GLY A 40 1.48 -10.73 -0.33
N ALA A 41 1.36 -10.57 1.00
CA ALA A 41 0.82 -11.62 1.86
C ALA A 41 -0.63 -11.94 1.50
N THR A 42 -0.96 -13.22 1.53
CA THR A 42 -2.32 -13.74 1.35
C THR A 42 -2.73 -14.47 2.63
N MET A 43 -3.94 -14.23 3.12
CA MET A 43 -4.45 -14.81 4.36
C MET A 43 -5.85 -15.37 4.16
N TYR A 44 -6.10 -16.59 4.65
CA TYR A 44 -7.40 -17.20 4.59
C TYR A 44 -8.33 -16.68 5.69
N ILE A 45 -9.57 -16.44 5.30
CA ILE A 45 -10.68 -16.13 6.20
C ILE A 45 -11.41 -17.41 6.52
N LEU A 46 -11.80 -18.14 5.46
CA LEU A 46 -12.49 -19.42 5.55
C LEU A 46 -12.18 -20.26 4.31
N GLY A 47 -12.05 -21.56 4.48
CA GLY A 47 -11.92 -22.49 3.36
C GLY A 47 -12.29 -23.91 3.74
N LYS A 48 -12.81 -24.66 2.75
CA LYS A 48 -13.04 -26.09 2.83
C LYS A 48 -12.04 -26.83 1.97
N GLY A 49 -11.40 -27.84 2.56
CA GLY A 49 -10.36 -28.63 1.92
C GLY A 49 -8.96 -28.03 2.00
N ARG A 50 -8.00 -28.73 1.44
CA ARG A 50 -6.58 -28.35 1.42
C ARG A 50 -5.94 -28.27 2.82
N THR A 51 -6.50 -28.96 3.80
CA THR A 51 -6.03 -28.92 5.19
C THR A 51 -4.75 -29.69 5.41
N GLN A 52 -4.35 -30.57 4.46
CA GLN A 52 -3.24 -31.52 4.57
C GLN A 52 -3.43 -32.53 5.74
N ASN A 53 -4.66 -32.76 6.13
CA ASN A 53 -4.99 -33.79 7.08
C ASN A 53 -4.65 -35.16 6.49
N ARG A 54 -4.29 -36.10 7.36
CA ARG A 54 -3.94 -37.45 6.95
C ARG A 54 -5.14 -38.13 6.24
N GLY A 55 -4.91 -38.63 5.02
CA GLY A 55 -5.93 -39.25 4.18
C GLY A 55 -6.62 -38.28 3.22
N GLN A 56 -6.43 -36.99 3.36
CA GLN A 56 -6.98 -35.98 2.46
C GLN A 56 -6.00 -35.60 1.35
N GLN A 57 -6.53 -35.19 0.21
CA GLN A 57 -5.72 -34.75 -0.93
C GLN A 57 -5.15 -33.35 -0.71
N PRO A 58 -3.85 -33.10 -0.97
CA PRO A 58 -3.21 -31.81 -0.66
C PRO A 58 -3.72 -30.63 -1.50
N HIS A 59 -4.51 -30.89 -2.54
CA HIS A 59 -4.96 -29.86 -3.50
C HIS A 59 -6.48 -29.94 -3.75
N ASN A 60 -7.25 -30.21 -2.74
CA ASN A 60 -8.69 -30.51 -2.78
C ASN A 60 -9.60 -29.34 -2.41
N GLN A 61 -9.22 -28.10 -2.65
CA GLN A 61 -10.01 -26.92 -2.26
C GLN A 61 -11.39 -26.89 -2.92
N ASN A 62 -12.47 -27.11 -2.15
CA ASN A 62 -13.85 -26.95 -2.62
C ASN A 62 -14.18 -25.46 -2.77
N TYR A 63 -13.88 -24.64 -1.76
CA TYR A 63 -13.92 -23.18 -1.81
C TYR A 63 -12.96 -22.57 -0.78
N GLY A 64 -12.61 -21.32 -1.01
CA GLY A 64 -11.84 -20.52 -0.05
C GLY A 64 -12.04 -19.03 -0.28
N LEU A 65 -12.25 -18.30 0.80
CA LEU A 65 -12.21 -16.83 0.83
C LEU A 65 -10.95 -16.38 1.53
N ARG A 66 -10.21 -15.50 0.87
CA ARG A 66 -8.94 -14.95 1.32
C ARG A 66 -8.94 -13.43 1.18
N ILE A 67 -8.02 -12.81 1.86
CA ILE A 67 -7.57 -11.46 1.55
C ILE A 67 -6.11 -11.48 1.12
N PHE A 68 -5.71 -10.48 0.34
CA PHE A 68 -4.31 -10.22 0.01
C PHE A 68 -3.98 -8.74 0.07
N ARG A 69 -2.74 -8.44 0.47
CA ARG A 69 -2.25 -7.06 0.50
C ARG A 69 -1.63 -6.69 -0.84
N SER A 70 -2.12 -5.60 -1.45
CA SER A 70 -1.51 -4.94 -2.61
C SER A 70 -1.25 -3.46 -2.29
N GLY A 71 0.01 -3.07 -2.22
CA GLY A 71 0.40 -1.73 -1.75
C GLY A 71 -0.08 -1.46 -0.33
N ASN A 72 -0.90 -0.44 -0.15
CA ASN A 72 -1.52 -0.09 1.15
C ASN A 72 -3.01 -0.49 1.24
N SER A 73 -3.46 -1.39 0.40
CA SER A 73 -4.85 -1.87 0.37
C SER A 73 -4.93 -3.37 0.56
N VAL A 74 -6.04 -3.80 1.17
CA VAL A 74 -6.42 -5.19 1.37
C VAL A 74 -7.54 -5.53 0.40
N HIS A 75 -7.36 -6.58 -0.37
CA HIS A 75 -8.25 -7.03 -1.43
C HIS A 75 -8.84 -8.39 -1.11
N LEU A 76 -9.99 -8.71 -1.72
CA LEU A 76 -10.62 -10.02 -1.59
C LEU A 76 -10.15 -10.97 -2.68
N SER A 77 -10.04 -12.26 -2.33
CA SER A 77 -9.74 -13.34 -3.27
C SER A 77 -10.61 -14.55 -2.95
N PHE A 78 -11.43 -14.97 -3.91
CA PHE A 78 -12.21 -16.22 -3.83
C PHE A 78 -11.60 -17.26 -4.75
N LEU A 79 -11.47 -18.50 -4.29
CA LEU A 79 -10.86 -19.54 -5.09
C LEU A 79 -11.49 -20.91 -4.83
N PHE A 80 -11.36 -21.77 -5.83
CA PHE A 80 -11.66 -23.19 -5.76
C PHE A 80 -10.83 -23.96 -6.78
N ARG A 81 -10.84 -25.28 -6.69
CA ARG A 81 -10.22 -26.17 -7.67
C ARG A 81 -11.30 -26.97 -8.40
N SER A 82 -11.27 -27.02 -9.75
CA SER A 82 -12.21 -27.84 -10.52
C SER A 82 -11.78 -29.31 -10.60
N ARG A 83 -12.77 -30.19 -10.81
CA ARG A 83 -12.53 -31.64 -10.98
C ARG A 83 -11.79 -31.98 -12.26
N THR A 84 -12.03 -31.25 -13.32
CA THR A 84 -11.47 -31.52 -14.64
C THR A 84 -10.28 -30.64 -14.93
N VAL A 85 -9.16 -31.27 -15.24
CA VAL A 85 -7.96 -30.60 -15.73
C VAL A 85 -8.05 -30.64 -17.26
N GLY A 86 -8.51 -29.57 -17.88
CA GLY A 86 -8.43 -29.41 -19.33
C GLY A 86 -6.98 -29.22 -19.79
N ALA A 87 -6.75 -28.59 -20.93
CA ALA A 87 -5.41 -28.29 -21.48
C ALA A 87 -4.54 -27.38 -20.56
N HIS A 88 -5.07 -26.89 -19.45
CA HIS A 88 -4.37 -26.09 -18.46
C HIS A 88 -3.67 -26.96 -17.42
N LYS A 89 -2.41 -26.61 -17.12
CA LYS A 89 -1.59 -27.31 -16.10
C LYS A 89 -2.10 -27.14 -14.67
N SER A 90 -3.02 -26.22 -14.43
CA SER A 90 -3.63 -25.95 -13.11
C SER A 90 -5.15 -25.91 -13.25
N ALA A 91 -5.85 -26.62 -12.40
CA ALA A 91 -7.30 -26.57 -12.25
C ALA A 91 -7.75 -25.53 -11.19
N TRP A 92 -6.89 -24.64 -10.78
CA TRP A 92 -7.18 -23.57 -9.83
C TRP A 92 -7.88 -22.40 -10.50
N HIS A 93 -9.03 -22.02 -9.95
CA HIS A 93 -9.81 -20.87 -10.37
C HIS A 93 -9.78 -19.84 -9.24
N ARG A 94 -9.43 -18.61 -9.58
CA ARG A 94 -9.23 -17.54 -8.60
C ARG A 94 -9.85 -16.26 -9.11
N TRP A 95 -10.77 -15.71 -8.34
CA TRP A 95 -11.31 -14.39 -8.57
C TRP A 95 -10.67 -13.42 -7.57
N ASP A 96 -10.10 -12.32 -8.07
CA ASP A 96 -9.47 -11.30 -7.25
C ASP A 96 -10.19 -9.97 -7.43
N SER A 97 -10.45 -9.26 -6.33
CA SER A 97 -11.00 -7.91 -6.41
C SER A 97 -9.94 -6.93 -6.88
N SER A 98 -10.34 -5.99 -7.76
CA SER A 98 -9.51 -4.85 -8.17
C SER A 98 -9.65 -3.66 -7.22
N GLU A 99 -10.66 -3.67 -6.36
CA GLU A 99 -10.95 -2.68 -5.33
C GLU A 99 -10.78 -3.33 -3.96
N GLY A 100 -10.30 -2.56 -2.97
CA GLY A 100 -10.01 -3.04 -1.62
C GLY A 100 -10.25 -1.96 -0.58
N PHE A 101 -9.99 -2.28 0.70
CA PHE A 101 -10.02 -1.32 1.80
C PHE A 101 -8.61 -1.02 2.30
N PRO A 102 -8.37 0.17 2.91
CA PRO A 102 -7.05 0.56 3.37
C PRO A 102 -6.56 -0.32 4.53
N LEU A 103 -5.30 -0.71 4.49
CA LEU A 103 -4.68 -1.42 5.59
C LEU A 103 -4.64 -0.51 6.84
N GLY A 104 -5.10 -1.04 7.97
CA GLY A 104 -5.15 -0.31 9.24
C GLY A 104 -6.29 0.68 9.38
N SER A 105 -7.30 0.63 8.53
CA SER A 105 -8.52 1.46 8.63
C SER A 105 -9.56 0.94 9.64
N GLY A 106 -9.27 -0.15 10.34
CA GLY A 106 -10.16 -0.74 11.34
C GLY A 106 -11.01 -1.88 10.78
N TRP A 107 -12.20 -2.07 11.37
CA TRP A 107 -13.13 -3.12 11.00
C TRP A 107 -13.83 -2.84 9.66
N HIS A 108 -13.86 -3.86 8.79
CA HIS A 108 -14.60 -3.87 7.53
C HIS A 108 -15.44 -5.13 7.42
N HIS A 109 -16.69 -4.97 6.97
CA HIS A 109 -17.52 -6.09 6.56
C HIS A 109 -17.16 -6.48 5.13
N ILE A 110 -16.95 -7.78 4.89
CA ILE A 110 -16.69 -8.29 3.56
C ILE A 110 -17.66 -9.42 3.24
N ALA A 111 -18.02 -9.54 1.95
CA ALA A 111 -18.75 -10.71 1.49
C ALA A 111 -18.36 -11.06 0.04
N VAL A 112 -18.50 -12.36 -0.28
CA VAL A 112 -18.45 -12.85 -1.66
C VAL A 112 -19.64 -13.76 -1.89
N THR A 113 -20.34 -13.56 -3.01
CA THR A 113 -21.44 -14.42 -3.48
C THR A 113 -21.06 -15.05 -4.80
N TYR A 114 -21.38 -16.34 -4.97
CA TYR A 114 -21.09 -17.07 -6.21
C TYR A 114 -22.12 -18.20 -6.43
N LEU A 115 -22.49 -18.45 -7.68
CA LEU A 115 -23.22 -19.62 -8.11
C LEU A 115 -22.27 -20.52 -8.88
N PHE A 116 -21.92 -21.66 -8.32
CA PHE A 116 -20.97 -22.58 -8.95
C PHE A 116 -21.45 -23.00 -10.34
N GLY A 117 -20.54 -23.06 -11.31
CA GLY A 117 -20.84 -23.28 -12.72
C GLY A 117 -21.27 -22.04 -13.50
N LYS A 118 -21.45 -20.88 -12.85
CA LYS A 118 -21.78 -19.59 -13.51
C LYS A 118 -20.76 -18.52 -13.14
N PRO A 119 -19.60 -18.47 -13.82
CA PRO A 119 -18.49 -17.60 -13.44
C PRO A 119 -18.84 -16.10 -13.47
N GLU A 120 -19.81 -15.69 -14.28
CA GLU A 120 -20.31 -14.32 -14.34
C GLU A 120 -21.16 -13.90 -13.11
N SER A 121 -21.57 -14.88 -12.28
CA SER A 121 -22.41 -14.63 -11.10
C SER A 121 -21.65 -14.10 -9.90
N ILE A 122 -20.31 -14.22 -9.90
CA ILE A 122 -19.49 -13.85 -8.73
C ILE A 122 -19.59 -12.35 -8.44
N ARG A 123 -19.77 -12.01 -7.17
CA ARG A 123 -19.81 -10.63 -6.68
C ARG A 123 -19.03 -10.53 -5.37
N GLY A 124 -18.22 -9.49 -5.25
CA GLY A 124 -17.57 -9.11 -4.01
C GLY A 124 -18.18 -7.85 -3.42
N TYR A 125 -18.16 -7.77 -2.09
CA TYR A 125 -18.70 -6.64 -1.34
C TYR A 125 -17.72 -6.25 -0.23
N ILE A 126 -17.58 -4.96 -0.02
CA ILE A 126 -16.87 -4.37 1.12
C ILE A 126 -17.78 -3.31 1.72
N ASP A 127 -18.02 -3.38 3.03
CA ASP A 127 -18.86 -2.44 3.76
C ASP A 127 -20.24 -2.26 3.12
N GLY A 128 -20.87 -3.37 2.73
CA GLY A 128 -22.18 -3.41 2.06
C GLY A 128 -22.17 -2.88 0.62
N GLY A 129 -21.06 -2.34 0.11
CA GLY A 129 -20.93 -1.86 -1.26
C GLY A 129 -20.32 -2.90 -2.19
N ARG A 130 -20.91 -3.08 -3.38
CA ARG A 130 -20.36 -3.95 -4.42
C ARG A 130 -19.02 -3.42 -4.92
N ILE A 131 -18.05 -4.32 -5.08
CA ILE A 131 -16.71 -4.01 -5.59
C ILE A 131 -16.44 -4.71 -6.92
N LYS A 132 -15.50 -4.15 -7.69
CA LYS A 132 -15.05 -4.74 -8.96
C LYS A 132 -13.99 -5.81 -8.72
N GLY A 133 -13.95 -6.79 -9.61
CA GLY A 133 -12.96 -7.86 -9.63
C GLY A 133 -13.07 -8.71 -10.88
N GLY A 134 -12.17 -9.66 -11.04
CA GLY A 134 -12.14 -10.54 -12.20
C GLY A 134 -11.46 -11.88 -11.91
N TRP A 135 -11.75 -12.87 -12.75
CA TRP A 135 -11.05 -14.15 -12.73
C TRP A 135 -9.63 -13.96 -13.22
N ASN A 136 -8.68 -14.42 -12.42
CA ASN A 136 -7.27 -14.22 -12.66
C ASN A 136 -6.76 -15.14 -13.79
N PRO A 137 -6.25 -14.58 -14.91
CA PRO A 137 -5.80 -15.36 -16.06
C PRO A 137 -4.47 -16.10 -15.83
N ASP A 138 -3.71 -15.75 -14.78
CA ASP A 138 -2.47 -16.46 -14.40
C ASP A 138 -2.78 -17.85 -13.78
N TYR A 139 -4.05 -18.11 -13.45
CA TYR A 139 -4.63 -19.39 -13.06
C TYR A 139 -5.50 -19.91 -14.20
N ALA A 140 -6.35 -20.90 -13.96
CA ALA A 140 -7.23 -21.45 -15.00
C ALA A 140 -8.38 -20.49 -15.43
N GLY A 141 -8.44 -19.28 -14.87
CA GLY A 141 -9.44 -18.27 -15.23
C GLY A 141 -10.86 -18.65 -14.79
N ALA A 142 -11.87 -18.14 -15.53
CA ALA A 142 -13.27 -18.48 -15.34
C ALA A 142 -13.56 -19.92 -15.80
N THR A 143 -14.51 -20.60 -15.12
CA THR A 143 -14.89 -21.96 -15.52
C THR A 143 -16.35 -22.28 -15.20
N THR A 144 -16.93 -23.17 -15.98
CA THR A 144 -18.21 -23.82 -15.73
C THR A 144 -18.05 -25.24 -15.15
N GLN A 145 -16.79 -25.69 -14.98
CA GLN A 145 -16.50 -27.02 -14.44
C GLN A 145 -16.81 -27.07 -12.95
N PRO A 146 -17.30 -28.23 -12.46
CA PRO A 146 -17.65 -28.40 -11.05
C PRO A 146 -16.40 -28.33 -10.16
N PRO A 147 -16.51 -27.82 -8.95
CA PRO A 147 -15.42 -27.83 -7.97
C PRO A 147 -15.13 -29.27 -7.49
N ILE A 148 -13.97 -29.46 -6.90
CA ILE A 148 -13.66 -30.69 -6.15
C ILE A 148 -14.51 -30.68 -4.87
N VAL A 149 -15.16 -31.82 -4.60
CA VAL A 149 -15.88 -32.07 -3.37
C VAL A 149 -15.26 -33.31 -2.70
N ASP A 150 -14.94 -33.20 -1.43
CA ASP A 150 -14.46 -34.28 -0.59
C ASP A 150 -14.83 -34.03 0.89
N ASP A 151 -14.48 -34.98 1.75
CA ASP A 151 -14.82 -34.96 3.17
C ASP A 151 -13.77 -34.24 4.04
N ASP A 152 -12.95 -33.33 3.45
CA ASP A 152 -11.97 -32.58 4.23
C ASP A 152 -12.65 -31.40 4.98
N GLU A 153 -12.05 -30.99 6.08
CA GLU A 153 -12.58 -30.03 7.05
C GLU A 153 -12.76 -28.63 6.48
N ILE A 154 -13.63 -27.85 7.14
CA ILE A 154 -13.69 -26.39 6.99
C ILE A 154 -12.82 -25.76 8.06
N TRP A 155 -11.97 -24.82 7.67
CA TRP A 155 -11.16 -24.04 8.58
C TRP A 155 -11.51 -22.57 8.47
N VAL A 156 -11.70 -21.90 9.65
CA VAL A 156 -11.83 -20.45 9.76
C VAL A 156 -10.52 -19.90 10.29
N GLY A 157 -10.01 -18.85 9.64
CA GLY A 157 -8.74 -18.23 9.95
C GLY A 157 -7.53 -18.87 9.27
N SER A 158 -7.70 -20.01 8.60
CA SER A 158 -6.68 -20.66 7.77
C SER A 158 -7.35 -21.63 6.79
N SER A 159 -6.61 -22.29 5.91
CA SER A 159 -7.06 -23.41 5.07
C SER A 159 -5.90 -24.10 4.33
N MET A 160 -4.67 -24.01 4.83
CA MET A 160 -3.50 -24.63 4.15
C MET A 160 -2.59 -25.32 5.16
N GLY A 161 -3.01 -26.49 5.65
CA GLY A 161 -2.17 -27.30 6.50
C GLY A 161 -1.79 -26.63 7.83
N ARG A 162 -0.83 -27.20 8.51
CA ARG A 162 -0.37 -26.75 9.83
C ARG A 162 0.57 -25.54 9.79
N GLY A 163 0.81 -24.95 8.60
CA GLY A 163 1.67 -23.79 8.44
C GLY A 163 0.94 -22.49 8.80
N THR A 164 1.57 -21.65 9.61
CA THR A 164 1.04 -20.36 10.06
C THR A 164 1.17 -19.23 9.03
N SER A 165 1.80 -19.48 7.88
CA SER A 165 2.17 -18.46 6.90
C SER A 165 0.98 -17.85 6.14
N VAL A 166 -0.15 -18.57 6.05
CA VAL A 166 -1.39 -18.14 5.39
C VAL A 166 -2.56 -17.96 6.35
N GLY A 167 -2.33 -18.13 7.65
CA GLY A 167 -3.31 -17.82 8.68
C GLY A 167 -3.65 -16.35 8.71
N PHE A 168 -4.91 -16.05 9.04
CA PHE A 168 -5.35 -14.67 9.22
C PHE A 168 -4.61 -14.02 10.40
N ARG A 169 -4.12 -12.82 10.18
CA ARG A 169 -3.49 -11.97 11.21
C ARG A 169 -4.33 -10.73 11.43
N GLY A 170 -4.83 -10.58 12.64
CA GLY A 170 -5.74 -9.52 13.02
C GLY A 170 -6.94 -10.05 13.82
N GLN A 171 -8.02 -9.32 13.79
CA GLN A 171 -9.29 -9.66 14.45
C GLN A 171 -10.33 -10.02 13.40
N MET A 172 -11.13 -11.05 13.67
CA MET A 172 -12.19 -11.55 12.79
C MET A 172 -13.43 -11.82 13.63
N ASP A 173 -14.59 -11.46 13.09
CA ASP A 173 -15.88 -11.64 13.76
C ASP A 173 -16.98 -11.97 12.76
N GLU A 174 -18.08 -12.54 13.24
CA GLU A 174 -19.31 -12.85 12.47
C GLU A 174 -19.04 -13.57 11.13
N VAL A 175 -18.11 -14.53 11.12
CA VAL A 175 -17.84 -15.35 9.94
C VAL A 175 -19.04 -16.25 9.67
N ALA A 176 -19.63 -16.11 8.50
CA ALA A 176 -20.83 -16.87 8.13
C ALA A 176 -20.73 -17.43 6.69
N LEU A 177 -21.27 -18.64 6.54
CA LEU A 177 -21.39 -19.37 5.28
C LEU A 177 -22.86 -19.68 5.00
N TYR A 178 -23.33 -19.34 3.81
CA TYR A 178 -24.72 -19.58 3.39
C TYR A 178 -24.77 -20.36 2.09
N ARG A 179 -25.72 -21.30 2.02
CA ARG A 179 -26.11 -21.99 0.77
C ARG A 179 -27.19 -21.19 -0.01
N ARG A 180 -26.96 -19.91 -0.15
CA ARG A 180 -27.80 -18.97 -0.94
C ARG A 180 -27.03 -17.75 -1.32
N ILE A 181 -27.45 -17.08 -2.38
CA ILE A 181 -26.97 -15.74 -2.72
C ILE A 181 -27.70 -14.73 -1.82
N LEU A 182 -26.96 -14.01 -1.00
CA LEU A 182 -27.48 -12.83 -0.32
C LEU A 182 -27.54 -11.67 -1.31
N SER A 183 -28.69 -10.97 -1.33
CA SER A 183 -28.85 -9.78 -2.17
C SER A 183 -27.98 -8.62 -1.66
N GLU A 184 -27.68 -7.68 -2.54
CA GLU A 184 -26.96 -6.46 -2.17
C GLU A 184 -27.68 -5.69 -1.05
N GLU A 185 -29.02 -5.67 -1.08
CA GLU A 185 -29.84 -5.07 -0.05
C GLU A 185 -29.66 -5.77 1.31
N GLN A 186 -29.70 -7.12 1.34
CA GLN A 186 -29.47 -7.89 2.57
C GLN A 186 -28.07 -7.66 3.15
N LEU A 187 -27.04 -7.59 2.31
CA LEU A 187 -25.66 -7.32 2.73
C LEU A 187 -25.52 -5.87 3.22
N THR A 188 -26.20 -4.92 2.59
CA THR A 188 -26.22 -3.51 3.04
C THR A 188 -26.93 -3.36 4.40
N GLN A 189 -28.02 -4.09 4.64
CA GLN A 189 -28.73 -4.05 5.93
C GLN A 189 -27.90 -4.62 7.08
N ARG A 190 -27.04 -5.61 6.82
CA ARG A 190 -26.10 -6.19 7.81
C ARG A 190 -24.97 -5.26 8.16
N TYR A 191 -24.68 -4.33 7.29
CA TYR A 191 -23.79 -3.21 7.52
C TYR A 191 -24.63 -1.92 7.58
N PRO A 192 -25.30 -1.64 8.70
CA PRO A 192 -26.11 -0.45 8.84
C PRO A 192 -25.21 0.78 8.74
N ILE A 193 -25.17 1.36 7.56
CA ILE A 193 -24.42 2.56 7.31
C ILE A 193 -25.36 3.71 7.58
N GLU A 194 -25.17 4.39 8.72
CA GLU A 194 -25.65 5.75 8.79
C GLU A 194 -25.08 6.51 7.58
N PRO A 195 -25.92 7.23 6.84
CA PRO A 195 -25.43 8.06 5.74
C PRO A 195 -24.27 8.90 6.26
N TYR A 196 -23.11 8.82 5.59
CA TYR A 196 -21.97 9.61 5.99
C TYR A 196 -22.34 11.10 5.91
N VAL A 197 -22.15 11.78 7.00
CA VAL A 197 -22.22 13.24 7.13
C VAL A 197 -20.92 13.72 7.76
N PRO A 198 -20.22 14.72 7.20
CA PRO A 198 -19.02 15.27 7.80
C PRO A 198 -19.33 15.80 9.21
N LYS A 199 -18.65 15.26 10.23
CA LYS A 199 -18.77 15.68 11.63
C LYS A 199 -17.48 16.35 12.05
N PHE A 200 -17.60 17.46 12.79
CA PHE A 200 -16.48 18.20 13.36
C PHE A 200 -16.61 18.23 14.88
N VAL A 201 -15.50 18.05 15.56
CA VAL A 201 -15.45 18.22 17.02
C VAL A 201 -15.71 19.68 17.34
N GLU A 202 -16.51 19.93 18.39
CA GLU A 202 -16.80 21.28 18.85
C GLU A 202 -15.48 22.06 19.11
N GLY A 203 -15.44 23.33 18.71
CA GLY A 203 -14.26 24.18 18.82
C GLY A 203 -13.19 23.99 17.74
N THR A 204 -13.30 22.97 16.87
CA THR A 204 -12.33 22.80 15.75
C THR A 204 -12.56 23.78 14.61
N LEU A 205 -13.78 24.27 14.42
CA LEU A 205 -14.11 25.30 13.43
C LEU A 205 -13.96 26.68 14.06
N LYS A 206 -12.88 27.37 13.73
CA LYS A 206 -12.59 28.71 14.26
C LYS A 206 -13.37 29.77 13.49
N PRO A 207 -13.94 30.80 14.17
CA PRO A 207 -14.59 31.91 13.51
C PRO A 207 -13.65 32.59 12.51
N GLY A 208 -14.14 32.91 11.31
CA GLY A 208 -13.38 33.60 10.28
C GLY A 208 -12.33 32.77 9.56
N GLN A 209 -12.27 31.45 9.80
CA GLN A 209 -11.32 30.53 9.16
C GLN A 209 -12.01 29.34 8.54
N VAL A 210 -11.42 28.83 7.45
CA VAL A 210 -11.78 27.56 6.81
C VAL A 210 -10.86 26.48 7.35
N ARG A 211 -11.42 25.51 8.07
CA ARG A 211 -10.71 24.33 8.55
C ARG A 211 -10.41 23.40 7.41
N MET A 212 -9.15 23.10 7.21
CA MET A 212 -8.67 22.15 6.21
C MET A 212 -8.26 20.83 6.87
N GLU A 213 -8.62 19.72 6.26
CA GLU A 213 -8.22 18.38 6.67
C GLU A 213 -7.77 17.56 5.47
N ILE A 214 -6.69 16.81 5.62
CA ILE A 214 -6.24 15.82 4.63
C ILE A 214 -6.43 14.43 5.24
N VAL A 215 -7.21 13.58 4.56
CA VAL A 215 -7.43 12.19 4.94
C VAL A 215 -6.80 11.28 3.91
N GLU A 216 -5.91 10.41 4.37
CA GLU A 216 -5.19 9.45 3.54
C GLU A 216 -5.83 8.06 3.57
N ALA A 217 -5.17 7.14 2.89
CA ALA A 217 -5.53 5.72 2.85
C ALA A 217 -6.95 5.46 2.31
N LEU A 218 -7.34 6.21 1.28
CA LEU A 218 -8.61 5.95 0.60
C LEU A 218 -8.48 4.78 -0.36
N SER A 219 -9.56 3.98 -0.45
CA SER A 219 -9.68 2.95 -1.48
C SER A 219 -9.77 3.58 -2.87
N ARG A 220 -9.17 2.93 -3.87
CA ARG A 220 -9.31 3.33 -5.28
C ARG A 220 -10.65 2.87 -5.83
N THR A 221 -11.72 3.59 -5.50
CA THR A 221 -13.06 3.31 -6.00
C THR A 221 -13.61 4.46 -6.81
N SER A 222 -14.58 4.20 -7.70
CA SER A 222 -15.33 5.24 -8.39
C SER A 222 -16.39 5.88 -7.49
N SER A 223 -16.75 5.21 -6.41
CA SER A 223 -17.76 5.65 -5.43
C SER A 223 -17.13 6.53 -4.34
N TRP A 224 -17.95 7.31 -3.65
CA TRP A 224 -17.53 7.97 -2.42
C TRP A 224 -17.31 6.92 -1.33
N PRO A 225 -16.18 6.99 -0.59
CA PRO A 225 -16.02 6.17 0.60
C PRO A 225 -17.14 6.43 1.61
N ARG A 226 -17.65 5.39 2.19
CA ARG A 226 -18.73 5.48 3.20
C ARG A 226 -18.20 5.85 4.59
N ARG A 227 -16.90 5.66 4.81
CA ARG A 227 -16.17 6.06 6.02
C ARG A 227 -14.85 6.69 5.65
N PHE A 228 -14.37 7.57 6.51
CA PHE A 228 -13.06 8.20 6.37
C PHE A 228 -12.28 7.99 7.66
N GLY A 229 -10.98 7.76 7.52
CA GLY A 229 -10.06 7.72 8.65
C GLY A 229 -9.93 9.09 9.34
N LYS A 230 -9.15 9.12 10.42
CA LYS A 230 -8.77 10.39 11.05
C LYS A 230 -7.94 11.23 10.07
N PRO A 231 -8.07 12.56 10.10
CA PRO A 231 -7.20 13.42 9.32
C PRO A 231 -5.72 13.19 9.67
N ALA A 232 -4.88 13.02 8.65
CA ALA A 232 -3.43 12.93 8.80
C ALA A 232 -2.84 14.28 9.22
N ILE A 233 -3.41 15.37 8.68
CA ILE A 233 -3.13 16.74 9.12
C ILE A 233 -4.37 17.59 9.04
N SER A 234 -4.33 18.70 9.79
CA SER A 234 -5.28 19.78 9.69
C SER A 234 -4.58 21.13 9.82
N TYR A 235 -5.12 22.12 9.13
CA TYR A 235 -4.63 23.50 9.11
C TYR A 235 -5.78 24.45 8.77
N ASP A 236 -5.54 25.74 8.78
CA ASP A 236 -6.60 26.73 8.54
C ASP A 236 -6.27 27.58 7.30
N GLU A 237 -7.29 27.97 6.54
CA GLU A 237 -7.27 28.87 5.41
C GLU A 237 -8.25 30.02 5.66
N ASP A 238 -8.16 31.12 4.86
CA ASP A 238 -9.03 32.29 5.06
C ASP A 238 -10.28 32.25 4.17
N VAL A 239 -10.19 31.55 3.05
CA VAL A 239 -11.23 31.48 2.00
C VAL A 239 -11.26 30.08 1.39
N PHE A 240 -12.36 29.74 0.71
CA PHE A 240 -12.46 28.50 -0.05
C PHE A 240 -11.78 28.62 -1.42
N GLY A 241 -10.45 28.63 -1.42
CA GLY A 241 -9.63 28.67 -2.63
C GLY A 241 -8.33 27.89 -2.42
N PHE A 242 -8.15 26.76 -3.11
CA PHE A 242 -7.08 25.81 -2.84
C PHE A 242 -6.39 25.38 -4.13
N PHE A 243 -5.06 25.39 -4.17
CA PHE A 243 -4.26 24.96 -5.32
C PHE A 243 -3.09 24.06 -4.92
N GLN A 244 -2.79 23.98 -3.63
CA GLN A 244 -1.76 23.11 -3.07
C GLN A 244 -2.15 22.65 -1.66
N VAL A 245 -1.50 21.61 -1.18
CA VAL A 245 -1.58 21.12 0.20
C VAL A 245 -0.21 21.26 0.88
N PRO A 246 -0.16 21.37 2.22
CA PRO A 246 1.10 21.29 2.96
C PRO A 246 1.87 20.02 2.63
N GLU A 247 3.19 20.07 2.76
CA GLU A 247 4.03 18.89 2.58
C GLU A 247 3.78 17.86 3.70
N LYS A 248 3.85 16.58 3.33
CA LYS A 248 3.84 15.48 4.29
C LYS A 248 5.26 15.17 4.73
N TYR A 249 5.41 14.86 6.01
CA TYR A 249 6.67 14.42 6.60
C TYR A 249 6.44 13.13 7.41
N SER A 250 7.42 12.22 7.39
CA SER A 250 7.52 11.11 8.34
C SER A 250 7.80 11.63 9.76
N ASP A 251 7.72 10.75 10.75
CA ASP A 251 8.07 11.06 12.14
C ASP A 251 9.52 11.53 12.30
N SER A 252 10.39 11.21 11.34
CA SER A 252 11.79 11.66 11.27
C SER A 252 12.00 12.95 10.47
N GLY A 253 10.93 13.64 10.06
CA GLY A 253 11.00 14.89 9.30
C GLY A 253 11.41 14.73 7.84
N VAL A 254 11.43 13.52 7.30
CA VAL A 254 11.67 13.24 5.89
C VAL A 254 10.41 13.50 5.08
N ARG A 255 10.56 14.22 3.96
CA ARG A 255 9.42 14.51 3.07
C ARG A 255 8.92 13.23 2.39
N GLU A 256 7.62 13.03 2.46
CA GLU A 256 6.90 11.92 1.85
C GLU A 256 5.85 12.42 0.85
N ALA A 257 5.39 11.54 -0.03
CA ALA A 257 4.23 11.81 -0.88
C ALA A 257 2.92 11.53 -0.12
N TRP A 258 1.90 12.34 -0.38
CA TRP A 258 0.54 12.00 0.02
C TRP A 258 0.06 10.73 -0.69
N SER A 259 -0.82 9.97 -0.06
CA SER A 259 -1.42 8.78 -0.67
C SER A 259 -2.15 9.13 -1.98
N ASN A 260 -2.27 8.16 -2.86
CA ASN A 260 -3.04 8.30 -4.09
C ASN A 260 -4.15 7.23 -4.13
N PRO A 261 -5.44 7.61 -3.91
CA PRO A 261 -5.97 8.97 -3.69
C PRO A 261 -5.85 9.46 -2.24
N PHE A 262 -6.17 10.75 -2.03
CA PHE A 262 -6.46 11.33 -0.71
C PHE A 262 -7.70 12.25 -0.77
N LEU A 263 -8.34 12.48 0.39
CA LEU A 263 -9.42 13.45 0.55
C LEU A 263 -8.86 14.77 1.08
N LEU A 264 -9.23 15.86 0.43
CA LEU A 264 -9.19 17.21 0.98
C LEU A 264 -10.59 17.57 1.48
N ARG A 265 -10.71 18.01 2.73
CA ARG A 265 -11.95 18.52 3.32
C ARG A 265 -11.72 19.94 3.80
N ALA A 266 -12.59 20.85 3.37
CA ALA A 266 -12.61 22.24 3.77
C ALA A 266 -13.94 22.55 4.43
N ALA A 267 -13.96 23.10 5.64
CA ALA A 267 -15.18 23.38 6.39
C ALA A 267 -15.15 24.72 7.09
N ALA A 268 -16.26 25.44 7.07
CA ALA A 268 -16.44 26.68 7.79
C ALA A 268 -17.92 26.93 8.12
N LYS A 269 -18.16 27.77 9.13
CA LYS A 269 -19.47 28.39 9.34
C LYS A 269 -19.52 29.67 8.51
N ILE A 270 -20.51 29.77 7.63
CA ILE A 270 -20.73 30.92 6.73
C ILE A 270 -22.07 31.55 7.06
N ASN A 271 -22.06 32.84 7.37
CA ASN A 271 -23.30 33.60 7.51
C ASN A 271 -23.90 33.86 6.13
N LEU A 272 -25.09 33.31 5.88
CA LEU A 272 -25.79 33.53 4.60
C LEU A 272 -27.01 34.42 4.87
N PRO A 273 -27.03 35.63 4.30
CA PRO A 273 -28.20 36.49 4.35
C PRO A 273 -29.45 35.76 3.82
N LYS A 274 -30.61 36.16 4.29
CA LYS A 274 -31.88 35.57 3.83
C LYS A 274 -32.10 35.85 2.34
N GLY A 275 -32.42 34.80 1.59
CA GLY A 275 -32.69 34.89 0.15
C GLY A 275 -31.88 33.89 -0.68
N GLU A 276 -32.03 33.99 -1.99
CA GLU A 276 -31.33 33.14 -2.95
C GLU A 276 -29.92 33.65 -3.22
N HIS A 277 -28.97 32.73 -3.20
CA HIS A 277 -27.57 32.93 -3.53
C HIS A 277 -27.17 31.98 -4.65
N GLU A 278 -26.20 32.36 -5.44
CA GLU A 278 -25.61 31.52 -6.48
C GLU A 278 -24.13 31.33 -6.22
N TRP A 279 -23.71 30.08 -6.11
CA TRP A 279 -22.32 29.71 -5.87
C TRP A 279 -21.73 29.02 -7.08
N LEU A 280 -20.43 29.22 -7.30
CA LEU A 280 -19.63 28.54 -8.29
C LEU A 280 -18.67 27.59 -7.59
N LEU A 281 -18.89 26.29 -7.76
CA LEU A 281 -17.99 25.24 -7.29
C LEU A 281 -17.03 24.85 -8.40
N ARG A 282 -15.71 24.88 -8.12
CA ARG A 282 -14.64 24.40 -9.02
C ARG A 282 -13.84 23.31 -8.34
N VAL A 283 -13.60 22.19 -9.04
CA VAL A 283 -12.78 21.07 -8.53
C VAL A 283 -12.04 20.38 -9.67
N ARG A 284 -10.86 19.85 -9.36
CA ARG A 284 -10.11 19.00 -10.30
C ARG A 284 -10.45 17.52 -10.16
N GLY A 285 -10.66 17.05 -8.95
CA GLY A 285 -10.97 15.68 -8.63
C GLY A 285 -12.46 15.38 -8.61
N LYS A 286 -12.85 14.42 -7.78
CA LYS A 286 -14.24 14.15 -7.44
C LYS A 286 -14.61 15.03 -6.25
N GLY A 287 -15.56 15.95 -6.43
CA GLY A 287 -15.96 16.91 -5.42
C GLY A 287 -17.41 16.78 -4.99
N ARG A 288 -17.71 17.12 -3.75
CA ARG A 288 -19.09 17.32 -3.27
C ARG A 288 -19.13 18.45 -2.27
N LEU A 289 -20.24 19.18 -2.32
CA LEU A 289 -20.52 20.32 -1.47
C LEU A 289 -21.69 19.99 -0.54
N TRP A 290 -21.48 20.24 0.74
CA TRP A 290 -22.47 20.05 1.79
C TRP A 290 -22.91 21.39 2.36
N LEU A 291 -24.18 21.50 2.66
CA LEU A 291 -24.76 22.58 3.44
C LEU A 291 -25.58 21.97 4.58
N ASP A 292 -25.24 22.29 5.82
CA ASP A 292 -25.91 21.76 7.04
C ASP A 292 -26.14 20.24 7.01
N GLY A 293 -25.13 19.49 6.55
CA GLY A 293 -25.15 18.02 6.50
C GLY A 293 -25.90 17.43 5.30
N LYS A 294 -26.38 18.26 4.36
CA LYS A 294 -26.99 17.80 3.11
C LYS A 294 -26.05 18.06 1.94
N VAL A 295 -25.92 17.08 1.03
CA VAL A 295 -25.19 17.26 -0.23
C VAL A 295 -26.05 18.14 -1.15
N ILE A 296 -25.50 19.28 -1.58
CA ILE A 296 -26.17 20.22 -2.48
C ILE A 296 -25.55 20.25 -3.88
N ALA A 297 -24.35 19.73 -4.05
CA ALA A 297 -23.71 19.54 -5.36
C ALA A 297 -22.71 18.39 -5.34
N GLU A 298 -22.57 17.70 -6.46
CA GLU A 298 -21.57 16.66 -6.66
C GLU A 298 -20.98 16.73 -8.08
N ILE A 299 -19.66 16.76 -8.18
CA ILE A 299 -18.90 16.71 -9.44
C ILE A 299 -18.11 15.40 -9.45
N ASN A 300 -18.32 14.56 -10.43
CA ASN A 300 -17.58 13.32 -10.62
C ASN A 300 -16.27 13.55 -11.38
N TYR A 301 -15.36 12.56 -11.35
CA TYR A 301 -14.14 12.59 -12.16
C TYR A 301 -14.45 12.84 -13.63
N GLY A 302 -13.59 13.63 -14.28
CA GLY A 302 -13.61 13.76 -15.73
C GLY A 302 -13.09 12.52 -16.43
N ASN A 303 -13.44 12.35 -17.70
CA ASN A 303 -12.74 11.42 -18.57
C ASN A 303 -11.37 12.03 -18.90
N PHE A 304 -10.35 11.64 -18.15
CA PHE A 304 -8.98 12.05 -18.43
C PHE A 304 -8.40 11.07 -19.45
N SER A 305 -8.14 11.52 -20.66
CA SER A 305 -7.16 10.85 -21.51
C SER A 305 -5.80 11.02 -20.79
N GLY A 306 -5.04 9.95 -20.58
CA GLY A 306 -3.77 9.99 -19.83
C GLY A 306 -2.64 10.82 -20.44
N GLY A 307 -2.94 11.78 -21.32
CA GLY A 307 -2.04 12.71 -21.97
C GLY A 307 -1.93 14.06 -21.26
N ALA A 308 -0.90 14.84 -21.59
CA ALA A 308 -0.68 16.19 -21.07
C ALA A 308 -1.71 17.22 -21.58
N HIS A 309 -2.54 16.84 -22.53
CA HIS A 309 -3.51 17.69 -23.22
C HIS A 309 -4.93 17.31 -22.78
N ASN A 310 -5.36 17.82 -21.63
CA ASN A 310 -6.76 17.78 -21.26
C ASN A 310 -7.50 18.93 -21.94
N ASP A 311 -8.71 18.67 -22.46
CA ASP A 311 -9.53 19.73 -23.04
C ASP A 311 -9.81 20.80 -21.99
N VAL A 312 -9.68 22.04 -22.42
CA VAL A 312 -10.17 23.19 -21.69
C VAL A 312 -11.67 23.23 -21.92
N ARG A 313 -12.43 23.17 -20.82
CA ARG A 313 -13.88 23.21 -20.90
C ARG A 313 -14.35 24.66 -20.93
N GLU A 314 -15.42 24.90 -21.65
CA GLU A 314 -16.13 26.16 -21.58
C GLU A 314 -16.69 26.36 -20.16
N SER A 315 -16.63 27.59 -19.68
CA SER A 315 -17.24 27.95 -18.42
C SER A 315 -18.76 27.81 -18.51
N VAL A 316 -19.38 27.30 -17.43
CA VAL A 316 -20.86 27.28 -17.30
C VAL A 316 -21.46 28.68 -17.14
N ILE A 317 -20.61 29.71 -17.06
CA ILE A 317 -21.00 31.11 -16.91
C ILE A 317 -20.85 31.77 -18.27
N ALA A 318 -21.95 32.36 -18.77
CA ALA A 318 -21.95 33.09 -20.02
C ALA A 318 -21.00 34.30 -19.98
N GLU A 319 -20.39 34.58 -21.12
CA GLU A 319 -19.39 35.61 -21.34
C GLU A 319 -19.79 37.03 -20.84
N GLY A 320 -18.80 37.79 -20.42
CA GLY A 320 -18.94 39.24 -20.22
C GLY A 320 -18.39 39.78 -18.90
N LYS A 321 -17.72 38.98 -18.07
CA LYS A 321 -17.12 39.46 -16.83
C LYS A 321 -15.74 38.82 -16.62
N ASP A 322 -14.87 39.55 -15.93
CA ASP A 322 -13.48 39.15 -15.58
C ASP A 322 -13.44 37.94 -14.68
N LEU A 323 -14.09 36.83 -15.13
CA LEU A 323 -14.01 35.57 -14.42
C LEU A 323 -12.70 34.87 -14.77
N ARG A 324 -11.96 34.48 -13.73
CA ARG A 324 -10.79 33.65 -13.91
C ARG A 324 -11.12 32.42 -14.74
N TYR A 325 -10.33 32.19 -15.73
CA TYR A 325 -10.39 31.06 -16.63
C TYR A 325 -10.36 29.70 -15.89
N LEU A 326 -11.12 28.74 -16.39
CA LEU A 326 -11.14 27.38 -15.84
C LEU A 326 -9.90 26.62 -16.29
N GLY A 327 -9.08 26.16 -15.35
CA GLY A 327 -7.84 25.44 -15.64
C GLY A 327 -8.07 24.10 -16.37
N PRO A 328 -7.11 23.64 -17.19
CA PRO A 328 -7.21 22.36 -17.88
C PRO A 328 -7.47 21.21 -16.90
N GLY A 329 -8.51 20.43 -17.16
CA GLY A 329 -8.92 19.29 -16.34
C GLY A 329 -9.72 19.66 -15.08
N ASP A 330 -9.91 20.93 -14.79
CA ASP A 330 -10.82 21.39 -13.75
C ASP A 330 -12.27 21.35 -14.27
N ARG A 331 -13.22 21.27 -13.35
CA ARG A 331 -14.65 21.24 -13.62
C ARG A 331 -15.36 22.23 -12.72
N GLU A 332 -16.46 22.76 -13.19
CA GLU A 332 -17.26 23.68 -12.42
C GLU A 332 -18.75 23.37 -12.50
N GLN A 333 -19.48 23.83 -11.50
CA GLN A 333 -20.92 23.74 -11.38
C GLN A 333 -21.47 24.97 -10.67
N LEU A 334 -22.54 25.55 -11.22
CA LEU A 334 -23.35 26.54 -10.53
C LEU A 334 -24.30 25.86 -9.56
N VAL A 335 -24.39 26.40 -8.34
CA VAL A 335 -25.21 25.85 -7.26
C VAL A 335 -26.08 26.98 -6.69
N LYS A 336 -27.39 26.78 -6.69
CA LYS A 336 -28.34 27.69 -6.02
C LYS A 336 -28.42 27.31 -4.55
N VAL A 337 -28.35 28.29 -3.68
CA VAL A 337 -28.33 28.14 -2.23
C VAL A 337 -29.30 29.14 -1.60
N THR A 338 -30.17 28.68 -0.72
CA THR A 338 -31.09 29.55 0.03
C THR A 338 -30.50 29.86 1.40
N GLY A 339 -30.22 31.13 1.65
CA GLY A 339 -29.80 31.63 2.96
C GLY A 339 -30.99 31.89 3.87
N GLU A 340 -30.82 31.62 5.15
CA GLU A 340 -31.84 31.79 6.20
C GLU A 340 -31.55 32.97 7.15
N GLY A 341 -30.49 33.73 6.91
CA GLY A 341 -30.05 34.84 7.79
C GLY A 341 -29.32 34.36 9.04
N ARG A 342 -28.71 33.18 8.97
CA ARG A 342 -27.94 32.54 10.05
C ARG A 342 -26.63 31.94 9.52
N ASP A 343 -25.84 31.45 10.44
CA ASP A 343 -24.64 30.68 10.11
C ASP A 343 -25.05 29.28 9.63
N HIS A 344 -24.48 28.89 8.51
CA HIS A 344 -24.59 27.56 7.90
C HIS A 344 -23.26 26.84 7.92
N LEU A 345 -23.26 25.53 8.19
CA LEU A 345 -22.08 24.70 8.03
C LEU A 345 -21.88 24.34 6.56
N VAL A 346 -20.86 24.92 5.96
CA VAL A 346 -20.43 24.63 4.58
C VAL A 346 -19.25 23.69 4.62
N VAL A 347 -19.34 22.55 3.89
CA VAL A 347 -18.23 21.61 3.77
C VAL A 347 -18.01 21.29 2.30
N LEU A 348 -16.81 21.53 1.82
CA LEU A 348 -16.33 21.08 0.51
C LEU A 348 -15.39 19.88 0.72
N GLU A 349 -15.73 18.77 0.13
CA GLU A 349 -14.90 17.57 0.07
C GLU A 349 -14.44 17.32 -1.37
N MET A 350 -13.16 17.04 -1.56
CA MET A 350 -12.60 16.66 -2.84
C MET A 350 -11.67 15.46 -2.69
N ILE A 351 -11.92 14.40 -3.44
CA ILE A 351 -10.99 13.28 -3.61
C ILE A 351 -10.12 13.59 -4.83
N THR A 352 -8.80 13.67 -4.60
CA THR A 352 -7.81 13.88 -5.66
C THR A 352 -6.93 12.64 -5.83
N GLY A 353 -6.48 12.38 -7.05
CA GLY A 353 -5.84 11.11 -7.40
C GLY A 353 -6.88 10.07 -7.82
N ASN A 354 -6.54 8.83 -7.77
CA ASN A 354 -7.26 7.64 -8.19
C ASN A 354 -6.82 7.10 -9.56
N GLY A 355 -6.08 6.00 -9.53
CA GLY A 355 -5.60 5.33 -10.73
C GLY A 355 -4.65 6.22 -11.56
N ARG A 356 -5.10 6.66 -12.73
CA ARG A 356 -4.33 7.49 -13.67
C ARG A 356 -4.42 8.99 -13.39
N VAL A 357 -5.27 9.42 -12.46
CA VAL A 357 -5.43 10.82 -12.10
C VAL A 357 -4.31 11.26 -11.16
N ARG A 358 -3.68 12.40 -11.43
CA ARG A 358 -2.64 12.96 -10.56
C ARG A 358 -3.24 13.48 -9.25
N THR A 359 -2.46 13.45 -8.18
CA THR A 359 -2.81 14.01 -6.86
C THR A 359 -2.59 15.52 -6.80
N THR A 360 -3.16 16.26 -7.75
CA THR A 360 -3.09 17.73 -7.81
C THR A 360 -4.47 18.32 -7.56
N LEU A 361 -4.51 19.45 -6.85
CA LEU A 361 -5.77 20.13 -6.53
C LEU A 361 -6.34 20.92 -7.70
N GLY A 362 -5.54 21.25 -8.72
CA GLY A 362 -5.92 22.26 -9.69
C GLY A 362 -6.17 23.61 -9.00
N GLU A 363 -7.22 24.30 -9.40
CA GLU A 363 -7.71 25.50 -8.73
C GLU A 363 -9.08 25.22 -8.10
N THR A 364 -9.10 24.36 -7.09
CA THR A 364 -10.32 24.02 -6.35
C THR A 364 -10.82 25.23 -5.57
N SER A 365 -12.05 25.62 -5.80
CA SER A 365 -12.63 26.80 -5.14
C SER A 365 -14.15 26.71 -4.99
N LEU A 366 -14.66 27.44 -4.00
CA LEU A 366 -16.07 27.77 -3.87
C LEU A 366 -16.21 29.28 -3.79
N SER A 367 -17.00 29.87 -4.68
CA SER A 367 -17.19 31.31 -4.82
C SER A 367 -18.66 31.65 -4.81
N ALA A 368 -19.00 32.83 -4.30
CA ALA A 368 -20.35 33.38 -4.35
C ALA A 368 -20.45 34.46 -5.41
N ARG A 369 -21.62 34.53 -6.11
CA ARG A 369 -21.92 35.58 -7.07
C ARG A 369 -22.13 36.91 -6.35
N ASN A 370 -21.46 37.96 -6.84
CA ASN A 370 -21.62 39.32 -6.36
C ASN A 370 -22.83 40.00 -7.00
N LYS A 371 -23.25 41.13 -6.46
CA LYS A 371 -24.33 41.96 -7.03
C LYS A 371 -24.01 42.51 -8.43
N ASP A 372 -22.75 42.73 -8.74
CA ASP A 372 -22.25 43.13 -10.06
C ASP A 372 -22.16 41.98 -11.06
N GLY A 373 -22.45 40.75 -10.59
CA GLY A 373 -22.47 39.53 -11.38
C GLY A 373 -21.10 38.84 -11.50
N GLY A 374 -20.03 39.36 -10.91
CA GLY A 374 -18.75 38.68 -10.73
C GLY A 374 -18.82 37.63 -9.62
N PHE A 375 -17.73 36.90 -9.39
CA PHE A 375 -17.62 35.92 -8.32
C PHE A 375 -16.48 36.27 -7.36
N THR A 376 -16.71 36.02 -6.08
CA THR A 376 -15.71 36.18 -5.01
C THR A 376 -15.59 34.87 -4.23
N LEU A 377 -14.37 34.46 -3.90
CA LEU A 377 -14.12 33.28 -3.08
C LEU A 377 -14.91 33.37 -1.77
N LEU A 378 -15.62 32.31 -1.43
CA LEU A 378 -16.41 32.26 -0.21
C LEU A 378 -15.47 32.33 1.01
N SER A 379 -15.77 33.24 1.95
CA SER A 379 -14.98 33.49 3.14
C SER A 379 -15.86 33.48 4.38
N PRO A 380 -15.45 32.78 5.48
CA PRO A 380 -16.12 32.90 6.77
C PRO A 380 -15.75 34.21 7.50
N GLY A 381 -14.76 34.93 7.02
CA GLY A 381 -14.24 36.17 7.61
C GLY A 381 -14.50 37.40 6.72
N LYS A 382 -13.65 38.41 6.91
CA LYS A 382 -13.74 39.68 6.18
C LYS A 382 -12.92 39.68 4.88
N ARG A 383 -12.17 38.64 4.61
CA ARG A 383 -11.31 38.58 3.43
C ARG A 383 -12.13 38.49 2.15
N THR A 384 -11.80 39.35 1.20
CA THR A 384 -12.42 39.37 -0.11
C THR A 384 -11.37 39.08 -1.18
N VAL A 385 -11.59 38.02 -1.97
CA VAL A 385 -10.73 37.65 -3.10
C VAL A 385 -11.62 37.42 -4.31
N PRO A 386 -11.74 38.38 -5.21
CA PRO A 386 -12.47 38.23 -6.48
C PRO A 386 -11.88 37.05 -7.28
N LEU A 387 -12.71 36.25 -7.93
CA LEU A 387 -12.27 35.13 -8.76
C LEU A 387 -11.87 35.65 -10.16
N THR A 388 -10.82 36.44 -10.21
CA THR A 388 -10.24 37.02 -11.43
C THR A 388 -8.75 36.69 -11.54
N ASP A 389 -8.17 36.73 -12.73
CA ASP A 389 -6.72 36.49 -12.91
C ASP A 389 -5.88 37.52 -12.14
N GLN A 390 -6.33 38.77 -12.11
CA GLN A 390 -5.64 39.85 -11.40
C GLN A 390 -5.56 39.58 -9.88
N SER A 391 -6.61 39.08 -9.27
CA SER A 391 -6.69 38.79 -7.82
C SER A 391 -6.03 37.48 -7.45
N TRP A 392 -6.07 36.49 -8.36
CA TRP A 392 -5.60 35.14 -8.09
C TRP A 392 -4.08 35.05 -7.90
N GLU A 393 -3.29 35.71 -8.72
CA GLU A 393 -1.83 35.58 -8.63
C GLU A 393 -1.24 36.20 -7.34
N PRO A 394 -1.68 37.38 -6.86
CA PRO A 394 -1.28 37.87 -5.52
C PRO A 394 -1.73 36.92 -4.40
N TYR A 395 -2.97 36.43 -4.46
CA TYR A 395 -3.51 35.45 -3.50
C TYR A 395 -2.67 34.18 -3.49
N ARG A 396 -2.37 33.60 -4.65
CA ARG A 396 -1.56 32.40 -4.80
C ARG A 396 -0.17 32.57 -4.18
N ARG A 397 0.53 33.66 -4.47
CA ARG A 397 1.87 33.95 -3.91
C ARG A 397 1.85 34.04 -2.38
N GLU A 398 0.86 34.69 -1.83
CA GLU A 398 0.69 34.80 -0.37
C GLU A 398 0.45 33.42 0.26
N ARG A 399 -0.44 32.60 -0.32
CA ARG A 399 -0.71 31.25 0.20
C ARG A 399 0.50 30.32 0.07
N MET A 400 1.29 30.43 -0.99
CA MET A 400 2.57 29.72 -1.09
C MET A 400 3.51 30.08 0.05
N SER A 401 3.64 31.36 0.37
CA SER A 401 4.46 31.81 1.50
C SER A 401 3.95 31.26 2.84
N TYR A 402 2.64 31.28 3.04
CA TYR A 402 2.01 30.68 4.23
C TYR A 402 2.30 29.18 4.34
N HIS A 403 2.12 28.42 3.25
CA HIS A 403 2.39 26.98 3.23
C HIS A 403 3.88 26.67 3.48
N HIS A 404 4.80 27.47 2.94
CA HIS A 404 6.23 27.33 3.25
C HIS A 404 6.51 27.52 4.75
N LYS A 405 5.89 28.54 5.37
CA LYS A 405 6.01 28.77 6.82
C LYS A 405 5.41 27.60 7.62
N LEU A 406 4.22 27.15 7.25
CA LEU A 406 3.55 26.00 7.88
C LEU A 406 4.40 24.73 7.79
N ASN A 407 4.93 24.42 6.60
CA ASN A 407 5.80 23.27 6.37
C ASN A 407 7.07 23.34 7.21
N ARG A 408 7.70 24.53 7.28
CA ARG A 408 8.88 24.75 8.12
C ARG A 408 8.58 24.50 9.60
N THR A 409 7.49 25.08 10.12
CA THR A 409 7.08 24.89 11.52
C THR A 409 6.83 23.42 11.86
N ARG A 410 6.09 22.71 11.00
CA ARG A 410 5.81 21.27 11.18
C ARG A 410 7.09 20.44 11.15
N ARG A 411 7.99 20.71 10.20
CA ARG A 411 9.26 20.01 10.10
C ARG A 411 10.17 20.25 11.30
N VAL A 412 10.18 21.47 11.84
CA VAL A 412 10.95 21.80 13.05
C VAL A 412 10.39 21.03 14.25
N ALA A 413 9.07 20.99 14.44
CA ALA A 413 8.44 20.26 15.54
C ALA A 413 8.75 18.74 15.50
N LEU A 414 8.73 18.14 14.31
CA LEU A 414 9.13 16.73 14.14
C LEU A 414 10.63 16.51 14.46
N ARG A 415 11.49 17.46 14.06
CA ARG A 415 12.91 17.40 14.33
C ARG A 415 13.25 17.52 15.82
N GLU A 416 12.46 18.23 16.59
CA GLU A 416 12.67 18.34 18.05
C GLU A 416 12.46 16.99 18.74
N SER A 417 11.43 16.23 18.38
CA SER A 417 11.23 14.87 18.92
C SER A 417 12.36 13.92 18.51
N GLU A 418 12.94 14.08 17.33
CA GLU A 418 14.08 13.30 16.85
C GLU A 418 15.39 13.71 17.56
N ALA A 419 15.55 14.99 17.89
CA ALA A 419 16.73 15.48 18.60
C ALA A 419 16.89 14.80 19.98
N ASP A 420 15.81 14.59 20.70
CA ASP A 420 15.81 13.88 22.00
C ASP A 420 16.21 12.40 21.83
N TYR A 421 15.69 11.73 20.83
CA TYR A 421 16.09 10.36 20.49
C TYR A 421 17.59 10.26 20.20
N TRP A 422 18.11 11.14 19.33
CA TRP A 422 19.53 11.13 18.97
C TRP A 422 20.42 11.54 20.13
N THR A 423 20.01 12.51 20.94
CA THR A 423 20.72 12.93 22.16
C THR A 423 20.84 11.76 23.13
N GLY A 424 19.75 11.04 23.39
CA GLY A 424 19.76 9.84 24.23
C GLY A 424 20.63 8.74 23.67
N ARG A 425 20.57 8.48 22.35
CA ARG A 425 21.39 7.48 21.67
C ARG A 425 22.89 7.84 21.71
N HIS A 426 23.24 9.12 21.49
CA HIS A 426 24.64 9.59 21.59
C HIS A 426 25.17 9.51 23.03
N ALA A 427 24.36 9.83 24.02
CA ALA A 427 24.72 9.68 25.43
C ALA A 427 25.03 8.22 25.78
N SER A 428 24.16 7.30 25.36
CA SER A 428 24.33 5.86 25.56
C SER A 428 25.56 5.32 24.83
N ALA A 429 25.81 5.78 23.59
CA ALA A 429 27.01 5.41 22.83
C ALA A 429 28.28 5.93 23.48
N ARG A 430 28.28 7.18 23.98
CA ARG A 430 29.42 7.78 24.71
C ARG A 430 29.70 6.98 25.97
N GLU A 431 28.70 6.62 26.76
CA GLU A 431 28.85 5.80 27.95
C GLU A 431 29.43 4.41 27.62
N ALA A 432 28.97 3.79 26.55
CA ALA A 432 29.49 2.50 26.09
C ALA A 432 30.96 2.57 25.63
N ILE A 433 31.37 3.68 24.99
CA ILE A 433 32.72 3.91 24.53
C ILE A 433 33.67 4.18 25.73
N THR A 434 33.23 5.00 26.70
CA THR A 434 34.04 5.32 27.89
C THR A 434 34.28 4.10 28.79
N LYS A 435 33.37 3.12 28.78
CA LYS A 435 33.53 1.85 29.50
C LYS A 435 34.46 0.84 28.78
N LYS A 436 34.80 1.07 27.49
CA LYS A 436 35.73 0.20 26.74
C LYS A 436 37.18 0.64 26.88
N LYS A 437 38.09 -0.34 26.87
CA LYS A 437 39.55 -0.04 26.78
C LYS A 437 39.81 0.83 25.54
N PRO A 438 40.79 1.77 25.63
CA PRO A 438 41.15 2.62 24.50
C PRO A 438 41.38 1.80 23.22
N LEU A 439 40.91 2.31 22.09
CA LEU A 439 41.14 1.69 20.78
C LEU A 439 42.64 1.57 20.55
N ARG A 440 43.10 0.36 20.18
CA ARG A 440 44.52 0.08 19.90
C ARG A 440 45.04 0.74 18.62
N HIS A 441 44.15 1.34 17.84
CA HIS A 441 44.45 1.89 16.52
C HIS A 441 44.54 3.41 16.60
N LYS A 442 45.60 3.96 15.99
CA LYS A 442 45.91 5.39 16.02
C LYS A 442 45.13 6.20 14.96
N SER A 443 44.49 5.54 14.02
CA SER A 443 43.68 6.18 12.98
C SER A 443 42.48 5.29 12.57
N ILE A 444 41.51 5.88 11.88
CA ILE A 444 40.36 5.16 11.30
C ILE A 444 40.83 4.15 10.26
N ASP A 445 41.81 4.52 9.43
CA ASP A 445 42.33 3.60 8.41
C ASP A 445 43.01 2.37 9.07
N ALA A 446 43.80 2.55 10.12
CA ALA A 446 44.41 1.45 10.86
C ALA A 446 43.35 0.53 11.52
N PHE A 447 42.24 1.10 11.99
CA PHE A 447 41.08 0.32 12.52
C PHE A 447 40.40 -0.48 11.42
N LEU A 448 40.16 0.14 10.26
CA LEU A 448 39.53 -0.52 9.11
C LEU A 448 40.42 -1.64 8.57
N GLU A 449 41.72 -1.39 8.39
CA GLU A 449 42.69 -2.40 7.94
C GLU A 449 42.74 -3.62 8.88
N ALA A 450 42.73 -3.38 10.18
CA ALA A 450 42.69 -4.45 11.17
C ALA A 450 41.35 -5.21 11.15
N SER A 451 40.23 -4.50 10.93
CA SER A 451 38.92 -5.08 10.81
C SER A 451 38.76 -5.92 9.52
N TRP A 452 39.31 -5.43 8.40
CA TRP A 452 39.37 -6.17 7.14
C TRP A 452 40.29 -7.40 7.24
N ALA A 453 41.46 -7.27 7.86
CA ALA A 453 42.35 -8.41 8.08
C ALA A 453 41.64 -9.51 8.90
N LYS A 454 40.88 -9.13 9.94
CA LYS A 454 40.07 -10.07 10.74
C LYS A 454 38.96 -10.70 9.94
N ALA A 455 38.22 -9.92 9.14
CA ALA A 455 37.15 -10.41 8.28
C ALA A 455 37.69 -11.34 7.19
N ASN A 456 38.81 -10.99 6.55
CA ASN A 456 39.51 -11.83 5.57
C ASN A 456 40.04 -13.14 6.17
N ALA A 457 40.55 -13.09 7.40
CA ALA A 457 41.00 -14.30 8.12
C ALA A 457 39.81 -15.20 8.50
N ALA A 458 38.67 -14.63 8.86
CA ALA A 458 37.42 -15.38 9.09
C ALA A 458 36.89 -15.99 7.79
N ALA A 459 36.88 -15.21 6.70
CA ALA A 459 36.48 -15.70 5.37
C ALA A 459 37.44 -16.79 4.86
N ALA A 460 38.74 -16.67 5.10
CA ALA A 460 39.72 -17.70 4.73
C ALA A 460 39.54 -19.03 5.49
N LYS A 461 39.03 -19.00 6.72
CA LYS A 461 38.68 -20.21 7.47
C LYS A 461 37.42 -20.91 6.91
N THR A 462 36.56 -20.18 6.22
CA THR A 462 35.40 -20.70 5.53
C THR A 462 35.63 -20.93 4.04
N ALA A 463 36.81 -20.59 3.51
CA ALA A 463 37.19 -20.57 2.08
C ALA A 463 37.56 -21.95 1.48
N GLY A 464 37.04 -23.05 2.04
CA GLY A 464 36.95 -24.33 1.33
C GLY A 464 35.70 -24.47 0.47
N GLY A 465 34.82 -23.46 0.46
CA GLY A 465 33.48 -23.53 -0.10
C GLY A 465 33.36 -23.19 -1.58
N ILE A 466 32.22 -23.58 -2.17
CA ILE A 466 31.88 -23.28 -3.57
C ILE A 466 31.59 -21.79 -3.73
N GLY A 467 32.43 -21.10 -4.50
CA GLY A 467 32.25 -19.66 -4.82
C GLY A 467 30.95 -19.41 -5.56
N PHE A 468 30.07 -18.58 -4.98
CA PHE A 468 28.76 -18.26 -5.56
C PHE A 468 28.89 -17.62 -6.95
N THR A 469 29.65 -16.54 -7.07
CA THR A 469 29.74 -15.77 -8.32
C THR A 469 30.36 -16.56 -9.47
N GLN A 470 31.33 -17.41 -9.16
CA GLN A 470 32.07 -18.15 -10.20
C GLN A 470 31.39 -19.45 -10.61
N LYS A 471 30.70 -20.13 -9.72
CA LYS A 471 30.17 -21.48 -9.97
C LYS A 471 28.64 -21.58 -9.89
N ILE A 472 28.00 -20.87 -8.97
CA ILE A 472 26.55 -20.99 -8.74
C ILE A 472 25.75 -19.96 -9.52
N ARG A 473 26.15 -18.69 -9.44
CA ARG A 473 25.46 -17.59 -10.14
C ARG A 473 25.33 -17.80 -11.65
N PRO A 474 26.32 -18.33 -12.38
CA PRO A 474 26.16 -18.66 -13.80
C PRO A 474 25.05 -19.69 -14.04
N ILE A 475 24.97 -20.74 -13.22
CA ILE A 475 23.93 -21.77 -13.32
C ILE A 475 22.54 -21.15 -13.04
N LEU A 476 22.39 -20.41 -11.94
CA LEU A 476 21.13 -19.72 -11.63
C LEU A 476 20.76 -18.69 -12.71
N GLY A 477 21.72 -17.96 -13.23
CA GLY A 477 21.54 -16.95 -14.28
C GLY A 477 21.00 -17.55 -15.57
N GLU A 478 21.58 -18.64 -16.03
CA GLU A 478 21.21 -19.30 -17.28
C GLU A 478 19.89 -20.09 -17.12
N ARG A 479 19.70 -20.78 -15.99
CA ARG A 479 18.61 -21.76 -15.79
C ARG A 479 17.39 -21.21 -15.06
N CYS A 480 17.56 -20.24 -14.14
CA CYS A 480 16.53 -19.87 -13.17
C CYS A 480 16.10 -18.39 -13.24
N TYR A 481 17.01 -17.43 -13.40
CA TYR A 481 16.72 -15.99 -13.28
C TYR A 481 15.74 -15.47 -14.33
N ARG A 482 15.63 -16.12 -15.49
CA ARG A 482 14.64 -15.75 -16.50
C ARG A 482 13.21 -15.71 -15.94
N CYS A 483 12.91 -16.60 -14.97
CA CYS A 483 11.60 -16.72 -14.34
C CYS A 483 11.61 -16.28 -12.88
N HIS A 484 12.71 -16.49 -12.14
CA HIS A 484 12.82 -16.30 -10.70
C HIS A 484 13.77 -15.16 -10.31
N ASP A 485 13.73 -14.05 -11.07
CA ASP A 485 14.35 -12.76 -10.74
C ASP A 485 13.32 -11.63 -10.85
N LYS A 486 13.37 -10.78 -11.88
CA LYS A 486 12.43 -9.67 -12.06
C LYS A 486 10.97 -10.12 -12.24
N LYS A 487 10.75 -11.28 -12.85
CA LYS A 487 9.41 -11.83 -13.08
C LYS A 487 8.82 -12.55 -11.87
N SER A 488 9.64 -12.93 -10.90
CA SER A 488 9.28 -13.65 -9.67
C SER A 488 8.13 -14.65 -9.83
N LYS A 489 8.19 -15.52 -10.84
CA LYS A 489 7.16 -16.53 -11.08
C LYS A 489 6.99 -17.43 -9.86
N GLY A 490 5.74 -17.70 -9.46
CA GLY A 490 5.43 -18.41 -8.23
C GLY A 490 5.89 -17.66 -6.97
N GLY A 491 5.98 -16.32 -7.02
CA GLY A 491 6.45 -15.50 -5.90
C GLY A 491 7.94 -15.65 -5.57
N LEU A 492 8.64 -16.61 -6.19
CA LEU A 492 10.03 -16.94 -5.87
C LEU A 492 11.04 -16.03 -6.60
N ARG A 493 12.00 -15.52 -5.85
CA ARG A 493 13.16 -14.80 -6.40
C ARG A 493 14.45 -15.46 -5.92
N LEU A 494 15.24 -15.97 -6.86
CA LEU A 494 16.52 -16.64 -6.59
C LEU A 494 17.75 -15.72 -6.75
N SER A 495 17.55 -14.47 -7.16
CA SER A 495 18.63 -13.48 -7.27
C SER A 495 18.96 -12.77 -5.95
N SER A 496 18.16 -12.93 -4.91
CA SER A 496 18.40 -12.46 -3.55
C SER A 496 18.43 -13.66 -2.59
N ARG A 497 19.39 -13.65 -1.67
CA ARG A 497 19.52 -14.70 -0.65
C ARG A 497 18.30 -14.72 0.27
N GLU A 498 17.89 -13.56 0.72
CA GLU A 498 16.75 -13.40 1.64
C GLU A 498 15.48 -13.99 1.00
N ALA A 499 15.18 -13.62 -0.24
CA ALA A 499 14.00 -14.11 -0.95
C ALA A 499 14.07 -15.63 -1.24
N ALA A 500 15.27 -16.17 -1.51
CA ALA A 500 15.45 -17.60 -1.72
C ALA A 500 15.28 -18.41 -0.43
N LEU A 501 15.63 -17.85 0.73
CA LEU A 501 15.40 -18.46 2.04
C LEU A 501 13.93 -18.35 2.47
N GLU A 502 13.22 -17.29 2.05
CA GLU A 502 11.79 -17.12 2.29
C GLU A 502 10.94 -18.09 1.45
N GLY A 503 11.37 -18.37 0.22
CA GLY A 503 10.59 -19.19 -0.72
C GLY A 503 9.63 -18.35 -1.59
N GLY A 504 8.67 -19.02 -2.22
CA GLY A 504 7.66 -18.43 -3.07
C GLY A 504 6.24 -18.78 -2.61
N GLU A 505 5.29 -18.82 -3.56
CA GLU A 505 3.88 -19.17 -3.30
C GLU A 505 3.68 -20.60 -2.75
N SER A 506 4.68 -21.48 -2.89
CA SER A 506 4.67 -22.81 -2.27
C SER A 506 4.88 -22.77 -0.75
N GLU A 507 5.21 -21.60 -0.18
CA GLU A 507 5.45 -21.36 1.24
C GLU A 507 6.52 -22.25 1.89
N THR A 508 7.24 -22.99 1.07
CA THR A 508 8.40 -23.78 1.48
C THR A 508 9.65 -23.01 1.07
N ALA A 509 10.61 -22.89 1.99
CA ALA A 509 11.88 -22.25 1.70
C ALA A 509 12.52 -22.91 0.47
N ALA A 510 12.82 -22.11 -0.56
CA ALA A 510 13.47 -22.66 -1.74
C ALA A 510 14.86 -23.21 -1.40
N ILE A 511 15.53 -22.57 -0.45
CA ILE A 511 16.85 -22.95 0.06
C ILE A 511 16.82 -22.96 1.58
N ILE A 512 17.26 -24.08 2.18
CA ILE A 512 17.49 -24.18 3.61
C ILE A 512 19.01 -24.37 3.82
N PRO A 513 19.75 -23.35 4.31
CA PRO A 513 21.19 -23.42 4.48
C PRO A 513 21.62 -24.61 5.33
N GLY A 514 22.61 -25.38 4.86
CA GLY A 514 23.10 -26.57 5.53
C GLY A 514 22.24 -27.83 5.33
N LYS A 515 21.05 -27.71 4.72
CA LYS A 515 20.08 -28.80 4.60
C LYS A 515 19.61 -29.02 3.15
N PRO A 516 20.45 -29.58 2.30
CA PRO A 516 20.13 -29.78 0.89
C PRO A 516 18.87 -30.66 0.69
N GLY A 517 18.70 -31.73 1.48
CA GLY A 517 17.56 -32.64 1.36
C GLY A 517 16.20 -32.01 1.71
N GLU A 518 16.20 -30.95 2.52
CA GLU A 518 14.98 -30.20 2.89
C GLU A 518 14.71 -29.01 1.94
N SER A 519 15.68 -28.61 1.11
CA SER A 519 15.58 -27.47 0.20
C SER A 519 14.70 -27.79 -1.00
N LEU A 520 13.62 -26.99 -1.20
CA LEU A 520 12.66 -27.21 -2.29
C LEU A 520 13.33 -27.06 -3.67
N LEU A 521 14.30 -26.15 -3.80
CA LEU A 521 15.07 -25.97 -5.04
C LEU A 521 15.66 -27.29 -5.55
N LEU A 522 16.28 -28.08 -4.68
CA LEU A 522 16.89 -29.36 -5.07
C LEU A 522 15.86 -30.41 -5.45
N LYS A 523 14.71 -30.42 -4.78
CA LYS A 523 13.60 -31.31 -5.14
C LYS A 523 13.07 -31.00 -6.54
N MET A 524 12.90 -29.72 -6.85
CA MET A 524 12.34 -29.27 -8.12
C MET A 524 13.31 -29.41 -9.31
N ILE A 525 14.63 -29.36 -9.10
CA ILE A 525 15.61 -29.58 -10.19
C ILE A 525 16.03 -31.03 -10.38
N HIS A 526 15.50 -31.94 -9.54
CA HIS A 526 15.81 -33.36 -9.62
C HIS A 526 14.99 -34.04 -10.73
N PRO A 527 15.56 -35.01 -11.51
CA PRO A 527 14.83 -35.69 -12.58
C PRO A 527 13.55 -36.40 -12.13
N GLN A 528 13.45 -36.77 -10.86
CA GLN A 528 12.28 -37.41 -10.29
C GLN A 528 11.15 -36.42 -9.90
N ALA A 529 11.32 -35.12 -10.12
CA ALA A 529 10.28 -34.11 -9.85
C ALA A 529 9.07 -34.22 -10.79
N GLY A 530 9.14 -35.05 -11.82
CA GLY A 530 8.04 -35.27 -12.76
C GLY A 530 7.61 -34.00 -13.47
N ASP A 531 6.32 -33.70 -13.46
CA ASP A 531 5.75 -32.51 -14.10
C ASP A 531 6.13 -31.19 -13.41
N ASP A 532 6.64 -31.25 -12.20
CA ASP A 532 7.09 -30.08 -11.41
C ASP A 532 8.57 -29.75 -11.63
N ILE A 533 9.25 -30.42 -12.57
CA ILE A 533 10.68 -30.22 -12.78
C ILE A 533 11.00 -28.78 -13.23
N MET A 534 12.04 -28.22 -12.64
CA MET A 534 12.56 -26.90 -13.00
C MET A 534 13.95 -27.00 -13.69
N PRO A 535 14.17 -26.23 -14.77
CA PRO A 535 13.21 -25.35 -15.47
C PRO A 535 12.17 -26.15 -16.27
N PRO A 536 10.91 -25.63 -16.38
CA PRO A 536 9.82 -26.36 -17.06
C PRO A 536 9.94 -26.43 -18.58
N LYS A 537 10.89 -25.70 -19.13
CA LYS A 537 11.22 -25.68 -20.57
C LYS A 537 12.73 -25.70 -20.75
N GLY A 538 13.20 -26.48 -21.71
CA GLY A 538 14.62 -26.63 -22.01
C GLY A 538 15.21 -27.94 -21.45
N LYS A 539 16.54 -28.06 -21.50
CA LYS A 539 17.22 -29.25 -20.93
C LYS A 539 17.25 -29.16 -19.41
N PRO A 540 16.93 -30.27 -18.69
CA PRO A 540 17.14 -30.34 -17.24
C PRO A 540 18.59 -30.00 -16.85
N LEU A 541 18.80 -29.61 -15.58
CA LEU A 541 20.15 -29.41 -15.08
C LEU A 541 20.95 -30.71 -15.14
N SER A 542 22.20 -30.59 -15.56
CA SER A 542 23.16 -31.71 -15.57
C SER A 542 23.42 -32.20 -14.13
N GLN A 543 23.92 -33.42 -14.01
CA GLN A 543 24.31 -33.97 -12.71
C GLN A 543 25.34 -33.07 -12.01
N THR A 544 26.34 -32.57 -12.73
CA THR A 544 27.36 -31.67 -12.21
C THR A 544 26.78 -30.35 -11.69
N GLU A 545 25.82 -29.74 -12.41
CA GLU A 545 25.16 -28.51 -11.96
C GLU A 545 24.34 -28.75 -10.67
N ARG A 546 23.64 -29.86 -10.57
CA ARG A 546 22.90 -30.24 -9.36
C ARG A 546 23.82 -30.51 -8.17
N GLU A 547 24.94 -31.19 -8.38
CA GLU A 547 25.95 -31.47 -7.36
C GLU A 547 26.57 -30.17 -6.82
N LEU A 548 26.90 -29.22 -7.70
CA LEU A 548 27.40 -27.91 -7.32
C LEU A 548 26.40 -27.13 -6.44
N ILE A 549 25.13 -27.10 -6.85
CA ILE A 549 24.07 -26.46 -6.06
C ILE A 549 23.86 -27.17 -4.71
N THR A 550 23.89 -28.50 -4.72
CA THR A 550 23.76 -29.32 -3.50
C THR A 550 24.88 -29.02 -2.52
N GLN A 551 26.13 -28.99 -2.99
CA GLN A 551 27.29 -28.70 -2.16
C GLN A 551 27.27 -27.26 -1.64
N TRP A 552 26.89 -26.29 -2.49
CA TRP A 552 26.73 -24.89 -2.09
C TRP A 552 25.68 -24.71 -0.98
N ILE A 553 24.52 -25.40 -1.07
CA ILE A 553 23.50 -25.38 -0.02
C ILE A 553 24.03 -26.01 1.26
N ARG A 554 24.75 -27.14 1.18
CA ARG A 554 25.40 -27.78 2.33
C ARG A 554 26.37 -26.87 3.05
N GLU A 555 27.07 -26.02 2.32
CA GLU A 555 28.02 -25.03 2.83
C GLU A 555 27.37 -23.72 3.33
N GLY A 556 26.04 -23.68 3.41
CA GLY A 556 25.30 -22.55 3.98
C GLY A 556 24.70 -21.57 2.97
N ALA A 557 24.71 -21.89 1.69
CA ALA A 557 24.11 -21.11 0.61
C ALA A 557 24.49 -19.62 0.65
N SER A 558 25.78 -19.32 0.73
CA SER A 558 26.27 -17.94 0.73
C SER A 558 26.17 -17.34 -0.67
N TYR A 559 25.56 -16.17 -0.80
CA TYR A 559 25.52 -15.37 -2.03
C TYR A 559 26.66 -14.36 -2.12
N SER A 560 27.50 -14.28 -1.05
CA SER A 560 28.71 -13.47 -1.07
C SER A 560 29.84 -14.21 -1.77
N GLU A 561 30.70 -13.46 -2.42
CA GLU A 561 31.95 -14.01 -2.92
C GLU A 561 32.82 -14.50 -1.75
N SER A 562 33.33 -15.71 -1.86
CA SER A 562 34.49 -16.13 -1.07
C SER A 562 35.73 -15.43 -1.64
N GLY A 563 35.75 -14.12 -1.61
CA GLY A 563 36.82 -13.28 -2.11
C GLY A 563 37.30 -12.33 -1.02
N LYS A 564 38.58 -12.07 -0.96
CA LYS A 564 39.17 -11.04 -0.10
C LYS A 564 38.31 -9.78 -0.20
N ILE A 565 37.87 -9.23 0.93
CA ILE A 565 37.38 -7.87 0.98
C ILE A 565 38.55 -7.00 0.58
N VAL A 566 38.62 -6.62 -0.69
CA VAL A 566 39.63 -5.68 -1.20
C VAL A 566 39.04 -4.30 -0.94
N PRO A 567 39.72 -3.46 -0.17
CA PRO A 567 39.35 -2.05 -0.08
C PRO A 567 39.37 -1.47 -1.50
N THR A 568 38.26 -0.92 -1.95
CA THR A 568 38.24 -0.04 -3.11
C THR A 568 39.18 1.13 -2.85
N ASP A 569 39.82 1.65 -3.90
CA ASP A 569 40.79 2.76 -3.84
C ASP A 569 40.46 3.82 -2.80
N LYS A 570 41.51 4.41 -2.21
CA LYS A 570 41.38 5.43 -1.17
C LYS A 570 40.29 6.43 -1.51
N THR A 571 39.21 6.37 -0.74
CA THR A 571 38.07 7.29 -0.83
C THR A 571 38.60 8.73 -0.78
N GLN A 572 38.19 9.58 -1.71
CA GLN A 572 38.53 11.00 -1.66
C GLN A 572 38.09 11.60 -0.31
N ASP A 573 38.82 12.56 0.21
CA ASP A 573 38.61 13.13 1.55
C ASP A 573 37.18 13.60 1.80
N LEU A 574 36.51 14.23 0.81
CA LEU A 574 35.12 14.67 0.95
C LEU A 574 34.14 13.51 0.94
N GLU A 575 34.41 12.47 0.18
CA GLU A 575 33.60 11.26 0.17
C GLU A 575 33.73 10.51 1.48
N PHE A 576 34.94 10.44 2.02
CA PHE A 576 35.22 9.90 3.34
C PHE A 576 34.46 10.67 4.42
N LEU A 577 34.58 12.01 4.45
CA LEU A 577 33.85 12.85 5.40
C LEU A 577 32.35 12.61 5.32
N ARG A 578 31.76 12.63 4.09
CA ARG A 578 30.34 12.36 3.89
C ARG A 578 29.95 10.98 4.42
N ARG A 579 30.73 9.96 4.15
CA ARG A 579 30.44 8.59 4.57
C ARG A 579 30.54 8.44 6.08
N VAL A 580 31.60 8.96 6.68
CA VAL A 580 31.78 8.89 8.13
C VAL A 580 30.69 9.65 8.89
N THR A 581 30.26 10.82 8.41
CA THR A 581 29.17 11.56 9.06
C THR A 581 27.81 10.87 8.88
N LEU A 582 27.54 10.27 7.72
CA LEU A 582 26.33 9.46 7.52
C LEU A 582 26.32 8.22 8.44
N ASP A 583 27.46 7.52 8.54
CA ASP A 583 27.54 6.27 9.30
C ASP A 583 27.59 6.50 10.83
N THR A 584 28.08 7.66 11.29
CA THR A 584 28.24 7.97 12.71
C THR A 584 27.16 8.88 13.28
N VAL A 585 26.69 9.85 12.50
CA VAL A 585 25.77 10.90 12.93
C VAL A 585 24.43 10.82 12.18
N GLY A 586 24.35 10.08 11.07
CA GLY A 586 23.14 9.88 10.27
C GLY A 586 22.78 11.07 9.38
N VAL A 587 23.64 12.08 9.24
CA VAL A 587 23.41 13.28 8.42
C VAL A 587 24.60 13.56 7.52
N VAL A 588 24.40 14.30 6.43
CA VAL A 588 25.49 14.80 5.59
C VAL A 588 26.22 15.94 6.29
N PRO A 589 27.54 16.09 6.09
CA PRO A 589 28.30 17.16 6.71
C PRO A 589 27.80 18.53 6.26
N SER A 590 27.72 19.47 7.19
CA SER A 590 27.40 20.87 6.92
C SER A 590 28.57 21.58 6.21
N GLN A 591 28.29 22.71 5.58
CA GLN A 591 29.35 23.52 4.95
C GLN A 591 30.43 23.94 5.91
N THR A 592 30.10 24.20 7.18
CA THR A 592 31.05 24.54 8.24
C THR A 592 31.96 23.35 8.58
N GLU A 593 31.38 22.14 8.72
CA GLU A 593 32.15 20.92 8.97
C GLU A 593 33.09 20.59 7.81
N ILE A 594 32.60 20.74 6.56
CA ILE A 594 33.43 20.58 5.36
C ILE A 594 34.62 21.58 5.40
N ALA A 595 34.35 22.84 5.71
CA ALA A 595 35.40 23.87 5.76
C ALA A 595 36.43 23.60 6.86
N VAL A 596 36.00 23.14 8.03
CA VAL A 596 36.91 22.73 9.14
C VAL A 596 37.74 21.54 8.73
N PHE A 597 37.13 20.50 8.17
CA PHE A 597 37.78 19.28 7.72
C PHE A 597 38.86 19.56 6.66
N LEU A 598 38.56 20.39 5.65
CA LEU A 598 39.52 20.76 4.60
C LEU A 598 40.66 21.64 5.08
N LYS A 599 40.49 22.37 6.19
CA LYS A 599 41.58 23.14 6.83
C LYS A 599 42.54 22.27 7.65
N SER A 600 42.11 21.09 8.06
CA SER A 600 42.95 20.15 8.77
C SER A 600 44.07 19.62 7.87
N PRO A 601 45.29 19.38 8.40
CA PRO A 601 46.37 18.74 7.64
C PRO A 601 45.88 17.41 7.03
N ALA A 602 46.30 17.10 5.80
CA ALA A 602 45.84 15.90 5.11
C ALA A 602 46.09 14.59 5.89
N MET A 603 47.15 14.55 6.68
CA MET A 603 47.49 13.40 7.53
C MET A 603 46.57 13.22 8.75
N ASP A 604 45.82 14.26 9.14
CA ASP A 604 44.94 14.25 10.31
C ASP A 604 43.45 14.13 9.94
N ARG A 605 43.13 13.98 8.66
CA ARG A 605 41.74 13.92 8.16
C ARG A 605 41.07 12.57 8.34
N ARG A 606 41.80 11.52 8.69
CA ARG A 606 41.28 10.14 8.80
C ARG A 606 41.59 9.42 10.08
#